data_8d176850db283db8105c3ec4bda4d6f2
#
_entry.id   8d176850db283db8105c3ec4bda4d6f2
#
_cell.length_a   1.000
_cell.length_b   1.000
_cell.length_c   1.000
_cell.angle_alpha   90.00
_cell.angle_beta   90.00
_cell.angle_gamma   90.00
#
_symmetry.space_group_name_H-M   'P 1'
#
loop_
_entity.id
_entity.type
_entity.pdbx_description
1 polymer ?
#
loop_
_entity_poly.entity_id
_entity_poly.type
_entity_poly.pdbx_seq_one_letter_code
_entity_poly.pdbx_strand_id
1 'polypeptide(L)'
;IVVVGCLTLMLNSYSNNGSYLEQVKNKAIQLEKKIRPSENTPDLLKAVTFAEQVRDTTKTKELPDLSSPPLSYRMGLYQGNQMKDVGESSYQRILEDNVMPLISYRIDELLRTTRGSDGIKGYNALKAYLMMFDKERFDPEFMRSWLMSNLSESEVANISAAQKESVEAALTQILSKRRIITSIPYDADLVDQRRREVSQRDIASMVWEDTANSIIHSDVTGLRPVSFSSMGGVQSHLLFRRKSGRSLKEPIDFLYTKETYMTGVLPAMVKSAEQFFNEDSWVLGDYASLSQSKENVLSDAQGIYFNNYIRVWKDYLSDLSLVTSKSARENIQIAKLLSEKNSPLVSLIKGISNNTKLSFTNDIADKTDNKLTEWLNKSGLGGLIGKDGKVSDDLNALTKVNPVDDVFSDYHILTVSENNQPPAINNVTDAINDLYVYLVAVNVAVEKGVDLPPDDSLVKYKAEVNRLPPPFRGMLDNFSGVILQNTD
;
A
#
# COMPACT_ATOMS: atom_id res chain seq x y z
N ILE A 1 -68.38 11.97 -4.75
CA ILE A 1 -67.16 12.17 -3.97
C ILE A 1 -65.97 11.43 -4.62
N VAL A 2 -66.07 10.15 -4.97
CA VAL A 2 -64.99 9.36 -5.56
C VAL A 2 -64.52 9.93 -6.94
N VAL A 3 -65.44 10.31 -7.82
CA VAL A 3 -65.16 10.88 -9.15
C VAL A 3 -64.44 12.23 -9.01
N VAL A 4 -64.88 13.09 -8.11
CA VAL A 4 -64.24 14.38 -7.84
C VAL A 4 -62.83 14.18 -7.28
N GLY A 5 -62.65 13.21 -6.38
CA GLY A 5 -61.33 12.84 -5.84
C GLY A 5 -60.37 12.33 -6.93
N CYS A 6 -60.82 11.46 -7.84
CA CYS A 6 -60.02 10.96 -8.97
C CYS A 6 -59.65 12.10 -9.95
N LEU A 7 -60.57 13.00 -10.27
CA LEU A 7 -60.29 14.16 -11.13
C LEU A 7 -59.28 15.12 -10.50
N THR A 8 -59.39 15.35 -9.18
CA THR A 8 -58.41 16.18 -8.45
C THR A 8 -57.04 15.56 -8.42
N LEU A 9 -56.93 14.24 -8.23
CA LEU A 9 -55.66 13.52 -8.32
C LEU A 9 -55.05 13.54 -9.73
N MET A 10 -55.88 13.41 -10.79
CA MET A 10 -55.45 13.52 -12.14
C MET A 10 -54.92 14.92 -12.48
N LEU A 11 -55.64 15.98 -12.12
CA LEU A 11 -55.22 17.36 -12.32
C LEU A 11 -53.94 17.70 -11.58
N ASN A 12 -53.83 17.20 -10.34
CA ASN A 12 -52.60 17.37 -9.53
C ASN A 12 -51.41 16.62 -10.18
N SER A 13 -51.64 15.40 -10.66
CA SER A 13 -50.60 14.63 -11.36
C SER A 13 -50.19 15.32 -12.66
N TYR A 14 -51.13 15.88 -13.41
CA TYR A 14 -50.85 16.66 -14.63
C TYR A 14 -49.98 17.90 -14.32
N SER A 15 -50.35 18.67 -13.30
CA SER A 15 -49.60 19.86 -12.87
C SER A 15 -48.19 19.50 -12.40
N ASN A 16 -48.05 18.45 -11.58
CA ASN A 16 -46.75 17.99 -11.06
C ASN A 16 -45.85 17.50 -12.18
N ASN A 17 -46.36 16.72 -13.14
CA ASN A 17 -45.58 16.25 -14.28
C ASN A 17 -45.19 17.41 -15.22
N GLY A 18 -46.07 18.42 -15.41
CA GLY A 18 -45.75 19.63 -16.16
C GLY A 18 -44.61 20.43 -15.52
N SER A 19 -44.69 20.65 -14.20
CA SER A 19 -43.62 21.31 -13.42
C SER A 19 -42.30 20.55 -13.48
N TYR A 20 -42.34 19.23 -13.39
CA TYR A 20 -41.18 18.36 -13.54
C TYR A 20 -40.49 18.53 -14.87
N LEU A 21 -41.23 18.45 -15.97
CA LEU A 21 -40.68 18.62 -17.32
C LEU A 21 -40.06 20.01 -17.53
N GLU A 22 -40.68 21.05 -16.97
CA GLU A 22 -40.13 22.41 -17.03
C GLU A 22 -38.81 22.53 -16.23
N GLN A 23 -38.74 21.92 -15.07
CA GLN A 23 -37.48 21.86 -14.29
C GLN A 23 -36.36 21.14 -15.05
N VAL A 24 -36.65 19.98 -15.66
CA VAL A 24 -35.69 19.24 -16.50
C VAL A 24 -35.22 20.08 -17.68
N LYS A 25 -36.15 20.73 -18.40
CA LYS A 25 -35.85 21.63 -19.49
C LYS A 25 -34.94 22.79 -19.08
N ASN A 26 -35.24 23.43 -17.96
CA ASN A 26 -34.44 24.54 -17.44
C ASN A 26 -33.04 24.10 -17.04
N LYS A 27 -32.88 22.92 -16.43
CA LYS A 27 -31.58 22.33 -16.14
C LYS A 27 -30.77 22.03 -17.39
N ALA A 28 -31.41 21.46 -18.42
CA ALA A 28 -30.75 21.17 -19.69
C ALA A 28 -30.26 22.46 -20.38
N ILE A 29 -31.06 23.53 -20.40
CA ILE A 29 -30.65 24.82 -20.95
C ILE A 29 -29.51 25.45 -20.17
N GLN A 30 -29.50 25.33 -18.81
CA GLN A 30 -28.40 25.81 -17.98
C GLN A 30 -27.11 25.03 -18.23
N LEU A 31 -27.23 23.71 -18.44
CA LEU A 31 -26.09 22.85 -18.73
C LEU A 31 -25.49 23.18 -20.11
N GLU A 32 -26.35 23.38 -21.14
CA GLU A 32 -25.94 23.80 -22.48
C GLU A 32 -25.14 25.10 -22.47
N LYS A 33 -25.55 26.08 -21.64
CA LYS A 33 -24.83 27.36 -21.48
C LYS A 33 -23.45 27.20 -20.83
N LYS A 34 -23.20 26.13 -20.06
CA LYS A 34 -21.91 25.84 -19.43
C LYS A 34 -20.94 25.13 -20.36
N ILE A 35 -21.46 24.55 -21.48
CA ILE A 35 -20.64 23.87 -22.48
C ILE A 35 -20.01 24.95 -23.40
N ARG A 36 -18.96 25.62 -22.89
CA ARG A 36 -18.02 26.27 -23.79
C ARG A 36 -16.79 25.36 -23.88
N PRO A 37 -16.29 25.07 -25.11
CA PRO A 37 -15.03 24.34 -25.24
C PRO A 37 -13.95 25.14 -24.50
N SER A 38 -13.46 24.62 -23.40
CA SER A 38 -12.25 25.14 -22.75
C SER A 38 -11.09 24.68 -23.63
N GLU A 39 -10.32 25.59 -24.15
CA GLU A 39 -9.13 25.34 -24.97
C GLU A 39 -7.98 24.64 -24.22
N ASN A 40 -8.18 24.23 -22.96
CA ASN A 40 -7.19 23.59 -22.13
C ASN A 40 -7.34 22.07 -22.15
N THR A 41 -6.19 21.39 -22.03
CA THR A 41 -5.96 19.95 -21.99
C THR A 41 -7.19 19.12 -21.59
N PRO A 42 -7.53 18.09 -22.37
CA PRO A 42 -8.71 17.26 -22.14
C PRO A 42 -8.62 16.59 -20.75
N ASP A 43 -9.51 16.98 -19.86
CA ASP A 43 -9.59 16.54 -18.48
C ASP A 43 -10.65 15.45 -18.37
N LEU A 44 -10.21 14.23 -18.05
CA LEU A 44 -11.07 13.06 -17.92
C LEU A 44 -12.12 13.25 -16.83
N LEU A 45 -11.73 13.86 -15.70
CA LEU A 45 -12.61 14.15 -14.57
C LEU A 45 -13.74 15.09 -14.99
N LYS A 46 -13.43 16.16 -15.72
CA LYS A 46 -14.43 17.11 -16.21
C LYS A 46 -15.40 16.46 -17.19
N ALA A 47 -14.89 15.62 -18.10
CA ALA A 47 -15.71 14.93 -19.09
C ALA A 47 -16.69 13.94 -18.43
N VAL A 48 -16.24 13.16 -17.45
CA VAL A 48 -17.10 12.23 -16.69
C VAL A 48 -18.12 13.01 -15.84
N THR A 49 -17.67 14.04 -15.11
CA THR A 49 -18.57 14.89 -14.31
C THR A 49 -19.67 15.52 -15.19
N PHE A 50 -19.32 15.95 -16.40
CA PHE A 50 -20.27 16.46 -17.34
C PHE A 50 -21.29 15.38 -17.78
N ALA A 51 -20.83 14.18 -18.10
CA ALA A 51 -21.72 13.06 -18.46
C ALA A 51 -22.72 12.74 -17.34
N GLU A 52 -22.28 12.74 -16.09
CA GLU A 52 -23.14 12.55 -14.92
C GLU A 52 -24.15 13.68 -14.74
N GLN A 53 -23.73 14.92 -14.92
CA GLN A 53 -24.65 16.07 -14.87
C GLN A 53 -25.75 15.96 -15.93
N VAL A 54 -25.42 15.47 -17.13
CA VAL A 54 -26.43 15.20 -18.19
C VAL A 54 -27.39 14.11 -17.75
N ARG A 55 -26.89 12.98 -17.23
CA ARG A 55 -27.77 11.92 -16.70
C ARG A 55 -28.67 12.43 -15.59
N ASP A 56 -28.14 13.21 -14.66
CA ASP A 56 -28.86 13.72 -13.50
C ASP A 56 -29.75 14.94 -13.81
N THR A 57 -29.67 15.47 -15.03
CA THR A 57 -30.59 16.52 -15.51
C THR A 57 -32.04 16.06 -15.42
N THR A 58 -32.30 14.77 -15.65
CA THR A 58 -33.63 14.17 -15.57
C THR A 58 -34.18 13.98 -14.16
N LYS A 59 -33.32 14.05 -13.12
CA LYS A 59 -33.72 13.96 -11.72
C LYS A 59 -34.05 15.35 -11.15
N THR A 60 -35.03 15.44 -10.25
CA THR A 60 -35.36 16.67 -9.50
C THR A 60 -35.37 16.40 -8.01
N LYS A 61 -35.51 17.45 -7.19
CA LYS A 61 -35.62 17.28 -5.73
C LYS A 61 -36.86 16.49 -5.33
N GLU A 62 -37.94 16.67 -6.07
CA GLU A 62 -39.22 16.00 -5.87
C GLU A 62 -39.24 14.58 -6.43
N LEU A 63 -38.40 14.33 -7.46
CA LEU A 63 -38.24 13.04 -8.13
C LEU A 63 -36.75 12.65 -8.19
N PRO A 64 -36.15 12.30 -7.05
CA PRO A 64 -34.76 11.82 -7.02
C PRO A 64 -34.60 10.42 -7.61
N ASP A 65 -35.66 9.60 -7.50
CA ASP A 65 -35.75 8.27 -8.14
C ASP A 65 -36.96 8.24 -9.08
N LEU A 66 -36.65 8.21 -10.38
CA LEU A 66 -37.66 8.16 -11.45
C LEU A 66 -38.40 6.82 -11.55
N SER A 67 -37.86 5.75 -10.93
CA SER A 67 -38.47 4.42 -10.93
C SER A 67 -39.56 4.25 -9.86
N SER A 68 -39.56 5.09 -8.84
CA SER A 68 -40.47 5.02 -7.68
C SER A 68 -41.12 6.37 -7.39
N PRO A 69 -41.94 6.93 -8.33
CA PRO A 69 -42.51 8.23 -8.13
C PRO A 69 -43.58 8.24 -7.04
N PRO A 70 -43.80 9.36 -6.32
CA PRO A 70 -44.90 9.54 -5.40
C PRO A 70 -46.25 9.39 -6.10
N LEU A 71 -47.31 9.05 -5.33
CA LEU A 71 -48.67 8.89 -5.87
C LEU A 71 -49.16 10.13 -6.65
N SER A 72 -48.73 11.32 -6.22
CA SER A 72 -49.06 12.60 -6.85
C SER A 72 -48.56 12.73 -8.29
N TYR A 73 -47.72 11.83 -8.78
CA TYR A 73 -47.20 11.78 -10.18
C TYR A 73 -47.76 10.61 -10.98
N ARG A 74 -48.34 9.56 -10.34
CA ARG A 74 -48.68 8.28 -11.00
C ARG A 74 -49.95 8.27 -11.79
N MET A 75 -50.81 9.29 -11.70
CA MET A 75 -52.13 9.29 -12.33
C MET A 75 -52.08 9.73 -13.80
N GLY A 76 -51.59 8.86 -14.66
CA GLY A 76 -51.86 8.88 -16.08
C GLY A 76 -50.85 9.53 -17.05
N LEU A 77 -49.97 10.43 -16.61
CA LEU A 77 -49.04 11.16 -17.48
C LEU A 77 -47.58 11.12 -17.06
N TYR A 78 -47.24 10.21 -16.13
CA TYR A 78 -45.88 10.08 -15.66
C TYR A 78 -44.94 9.48 -16.73
N GLN A 79 -43.94 10.24 -17.14
CA GLN A 79 -42.93 9.86 -18.14
C GLN A 79 -41.55 9.63 -17.56
N GLY A 80 -41.42 9.53 -16.22
CA GLY A 80 -40.14 9.42 -15.56
C GLY A 80 -39.30 8.23 -15.99
N ASN A 81 -39.92 7.08 -16.29
CA ASN A 81 -39.18 5.93 -16.83
C ASN A 81 -38.56 6.23 -18.18
N GLN A 82 -39.31 6.87 -19.10
CA GLN A 82 -38.79 7.30 -20.41
C GLN A 82 -37.67 8.33 -20.24
N MET A 83 -37.84 9.27 -19.32
CA MET A 83 -36.83 10.29 -19.03
C MET A 83 -35.57 9.68 -18.41
N LYS A 84 -35.72 8.65 -17.57
CA LYS A 84 -34.58 7.88 -17.04
C LYS A 84 -33.80 7.20 -18.18
N ASP A 85 -34.50 6.55 -19.09
CA ASP A 85 -33.90 5.88 -20.26
C ASP A 85 -33.19 6.89 -21.18
N VAL A 86 -33.79 8.08 -21.39
CA VAL A 86 -33.16 9.18 -22.13
C VAL A 86 -31.88 9.68 -21.42
N GLY A 87 -31.95 9.87 -20.11
CA GLY A 87 -30.81 10.30 -19.31
C GLY A 87 -29.64 9.30 -19.39
N GLU A 88 -29.95 8.01 -19.20
CA GLU A 88 -28.97 6.93 -19.30
C GLU A 88 -28.40 6.78 -20.72
N SER A 89 -29.24 6.83 -21.73
CA SER A 89 -28.80 6.79 -23.15
C SER A 89 -27.93 7.99 -23.52
N SER A 90 -28.23 9.16 -22.98
CA SER A 90 -27.41 10.37 -23.17
C SER A 90 -26.07 10.26 -22.48
N TYR A 91 -26.07 9.75 -21.28
CA TYR A 91 -24.83 9.45 -20.53
C TYR A 91 -23.94 8.48 -21.31
N GLN A 92 -24.49 7.35 -21.77
CA GLN A 92 -23.77 6.36 -22.57
C GLN A 92 -23.17 6.98 -23.84
N ARG A 93 -23.95 7.80 -24.55
CA ARG A 93 -23.48 8.46 -25.75
C ARG A 93 -22.32 9.41 -25.47
N ILE A 94 -22.37 10.19 -24.37
CA ILE A 94 -21.28 11.09 -23.99
C ILE A 94 -20.04 10.30 -23.62
N LEU A 95 -20.19 9.17 -22.92
CA LEU A 95 -19.06 8.29 -22.62
C LEU A 95 -18.40 7.76 -23.90
N GLU A 96 -19.18 7.36 -24.90
CA GLU A 96 -18.65 6.82 -26.16
C GLU A 96 -18.08 7.91 -27.09
N ASP A 97 -18.79 9.04 -27.22
CA ASP A 97 -18.43 10.07 -28.19
C ASP A 97 -17.38 11.07 -27.69
N ASN A 98 -17.30 11.26 -26.37
CA ASN A 98 -16.41 12.26 -25.77
C ASN A 98 -15.34 11.65 -24.85
N VAL A 99 -15.72 10.77 -23.91
CA VAL A 99 -14.78 10.24 -22.92
C VAL A 99 -13.84 9.20 -23.55
N MET A 100 -14.34 8.33 -24.40
CA MET A 100 -13.53 7.32 -25.07
C MET A 100 -12.43 7.90 -25.98
N PRO A 101 -12.68 8.92 -26.80
CA PRO A 101 -11.62 9.63 -27.53
C PRO A 101 -10.59 10.26 -26.60
N LEU A 102 -11.00 10.84 -25.45
CA LEU A 102 -10.06 11.39 -24.46
C LEU A 102 -9.14 10.31 -23.88
N ILE A 103 -9.69 9.13 -23.61
CA ILE A 103 -8.89 7.99 -23.15
C ILE A 103 -7.83 7.62 -24.19
N SER A 104 -8.20 7.55 -25.48
CA SER A 104 -7.26 7.21 -26.55
C SER A 104 -6.16 8.27 -26.70
N TYR A 105 -6.50 9.55 -26.63
CA TYR A 105 -5.52 10.64 -26.62
C TYR A 105 -4.59 10.58 -25.42
N ARG A 106 -5.12 10.29 -24.25
CA ARG A 106 -4.33 10.15 -23.02
C ARG A 106 -3.33 8.99 -23.12
N ILE A 107 -3.75 7.86 -23.66
CA ILE A 107 -2.88 6.69 -23.88
C ILE A 107 -1.75 7.05 -24.85
N ASP A 108 -2.06 7.69 -25.97
CA ASP A 108 -1.05 8.13 -26.96
C ASP A 108 -0.09 9.16 -26.37
N GLU A 109 -0.60 10.15 -25.65
CA GLU A 109 0.22 11.15 -24.95
C GLU A 109 1.17 10.50 -23.93
N LEU A 110 0.66 9.59 -23.11
CA LEU A 110 1.47 8.87 -22.12
C LEU A 110 2.55 8.03 -22.79
N LEU A 111 2.27 7.36 -23.90
CA LEU A 111 3.30 6.65 -24.65
C LEU A 111 4.38 7.58 -25.20
N ARG A 112 3.99 8.77 -25.71
CA ARG A 112 4.94 9.75 -26.27
C ARG A 112 5.79 10.43 -25.19
N THR A 113 5.22 10.69 -24.03
CA THR A 113 5.88 11.42 -22.93
C THR A 113 6.65 10.53 -21.97
N THR A 114 6.22 9.28 -21.79
CA THR A 114 6.91 8.32 -20.93
C THR A 114 8.04 7.67 -21.70
N ARG A 115 9.27 7.78 -21.17
CA ARG A 115 10.43 7.13 -21.80
C ARG A 115 10.39 5.63 -21.53
N GLY A 116 10.82 4.82 -22.47
CA GLY A 116 11.01 3.39 -22.26
C GLY A 116 12.02 3.09 -21.14
N SER A 117 12.97 4.00 -20.92
CA SER A 117 13.92 3.93 -19.80
C SER A 117 13.30 4.14 -18.41
N ASP A 118 12.02 4.55 -18.32
CA ASP A 118 11.32 4.74 -17.04
C ASP A 118 10.79 3.43 -16.42
N GLY A 119 11.37 2.28 -16.84
CA GLY A 119 11.07 0.98 -16.25
C GLY A 119 9.65 0.52 -16.51
N ILE A 120 8.96 0.12 -15.44
CA ILE A 120 7.60 -0.39 -15.52
C ILE A 120 6.59 0.64 -16.09
N LYS A 121 6.83 1.93 -15.89
CA LYS A 121 5.95 2.98 -16.46
C LYS A 121 5.99 2.96 -17.97
N GLY A 122 7.19 2.86 -18.56
CA GLY A 122 7.38 2.75 -20.00
C GLY A 122 6.75 1.48 -20.57
N TYR A 123 6.96 0.34 -19.89
CA TYR A 123 6.35 -0.94 -20.28
C TYR A 123 4.82 -0.87 -20.26
N ASN A 124 4.23 -0.36 -19.19
CA ASN A 124 2.78 -0.28 -19.05
C ASN A 124 2.15 0.72 -20.03
N ALA A 125 2.81 1.83 -20.34
CA ALA A 125 2.35 2.75 -21.37
C ALA A 125 2.35 2.10 -22.77
N LEU A 126 3.39 1.34 -23.10
CA LEU A 126 3.48 0.57 -24.34
C LEU A 126 2.38 -0.51 -24.40
N LYS A 127 2.20 -1.26 -23.33
CA LYS A 127 1.14 -2.28 -23.19
C LYS A 127 -0.25 -1.68 -23.39
N ALA A 128 -0.56 -0.59 -22.70
CA ALA A 128 -1.84 0.10 -22.83
C ALA A 128 -2.10 0.59 -24.25
N TYR A 129 -1.08 1.15 -24.90
CA TYR A 129 -1.16 1.58 -26.31
C TYR A 129 -1.43 0.41 -27.26
N LEU A 130 -0.72 -0.69 -27.12
CA LEU A 130 -0.92 -1.89 -27.95
C LEU A 130 -2.32 -2.49 -27.74
N MET A 131 -2.82 -2.53 -26.50
CA MET A 131 -4.17 -2.99 -26.17
C MET A 131 -5.27 -2.15 -26.85
N MET A 132 -5.00 -0.88 -27.10
CA MET A 132 -5.97 0.00 -27.79
C MET A 132 -6.26 -0.49 -29.23
N PHE A 133 -5.31 -1.16 -29.87
CA PHE A 133 -5.42 -1.68 -31.24
C PHE A 133 -5.63 -3.19 -31.32
N ASP A 134 -5.55 -3.91 -30.21
CA ASP A 134 -5.71 -5.36 -30.15
C ASP A 134 -6.85 -5.77 -29.20
N LYS A 135 -8.00 -6.10 -29.78
CA LYS A 135 -9.20 -6.49 -29.03
C LYS A 135 -9.04 -7.82 -28.28
N GLU A 136 -8.23 -8.75 -28.78
CA GLU A 136 -8.04 -10.05 -28.16
C GLU A 136 -7.17 -9.94 -26.92
N ARG A 137 -6.23 -9.00 -26.93
CA ARG A 137 -5.31 -8.71 -25.83
C ARG A 137 -5.86 -7.67 -24.85
N PHE A 138 -7.04 -7.11 -25.12
CA PHE A 138 -7.61 -6.05 -24.30
C PHE A 138 -8.02 -6.57 -22.92
N ASP A 139 -7.36 -6.06 -21.87
CA ASP A 139 -7.68 -6.31 -20.47
C ASP A 139 -8.33 -5.05 -19.86
N PRO A 140 -9.67 -5.08 -19.62
CA PRO A 140 -10.38 -3.94 -19.04
C PRO A 140 -9.89 -3.56 -17.64
N GLU A 141 -9.50 -4.54 -16.83
CA GLU A 141 -9.09 -4.33 -15.44
C GLU A 141 -7.72 -3.64 -15.38
N PHE A 142 -6.76 -4.14 -16.15
CA PHE A 142 -5.47 -3.48 -16.32
C PHE A 142 -5.65 -2.04 -16.81
N MET A 143 -6.44 -1.84 -17.87
CA MET A 143 -6.64 -0.53 -18.48
C MET A 143 -7.27 0.46 -17.51
N ARG A 144 -8.29 0.04 -16.75
CA ARG A 144 -8.95 0.84 -15.73
C ARG A 144 -7.96 1.26 -14.64
N SER A 145 -7.27 0.30 -14.05
CA SER A 145 -6.31 0.55 -12.96
C SER A 145 -5.16 1.43 -13.42
N TRP A 146 -4.65 1.18 -14.62
CA TRP A 146 -3.56 1.97 -15.18
C TRP A 146 -3.98 3.42 -15.49
N LEU A 147 -5.16 3.65 -16.06
CA LEU A 147 -5.69 5.00 -16.31
C LEU A 147 -5.91 5.77 -14.99
N MET A 148 -6.46 5.09 -13.96
CA MET A 148 -6.64 5.70 -12.64
C MET A 148 -5.31 6.10 -11.99
N SER A 149 -4.26 5.31 -12.19
CA SER A 149 -2.92 5.60 -11.67
C SER A 149 -2.18 6.69 -12.46
N ASN A 150 -2.65 7.02 -13.66
CA ASN A 150 -2.06 8.02 -14.54
C ASN A 150 -2.97 9.25 -14.76
N LEU A 151 -3.83 9.55 -13.79
CA LEU A 151 -4.52 10.85 -13.77
C LEU A 151 -3.49 11.99 -13.63
N SER A 152 -3.76 13.12 -14.29
CA SER A 152 -2.86 14.27 -14.21
C SER A 152 -2.80 14.84 -12.78
N GLU A 153 -1.70 15.53 -12.45
CA GLU A 153 -1.55 16.18 -11.14
C GLU A 153 -2.71 17.13 -10.83
N SER A 154 -3.21 17.84 -11.85
CA SER A 154 -4.36 18.73 -11.71
C SER A 154 -5.67 18.00 -11.44
N GLU A 155 -5.85 16.81 -12.01
CA GLU A 155 -7.00 15.93 -11.74
C GLU A 155 -6.93 15.38 -10.31
N VAL A 156 -5.76 14.86 -9.90
CA VAL A 156 -5.55 14.30 -8.55
C VAL A 156 -5.71 15.35 -7.45
N ALA A 157 -5.19 16.57 -7.64
CA ALA A 157 -5.26 17.64 -6.65
C ALA A 157 -6.70 18.12 -6.36
N ASN A 158 -7.61 17.95 -7.32
CA ASN A 158 -8.98 18.46 -7.25
C ASN A 158 -10.05 17.38 -7.13
N ILE A 159 -9.67 16.10 -7.09
CA ILE A 159 -10.63 14.99 -7.08
C ILE A 159 -11.10 14.69 -5.65
N SER A 160 -12.42 14.74 -5.43
CA SER A 160 -13.05 14.20 -4.22
C SER A 160 -13.17 12.68 -4.30
N ALA A 161 -13.36 12.00 -3.15
CA ALA A 161 -13.59 10.56 -3.12
C ALA A 161 -14.78 10.13 -3.99
N ALA A 162 -15.89 10.88 -3.95
CA ALA A 162 -17.06 10.61 -4.78
C ALA A 162 -16.76 10.75 -6.28
N GLN A 163 -16.00 11.76 -6.68
CA GLN A 163 -15.60 11.95 -8.09
C GLN A 163 -14.64 10.86 -8.57
N LYS A 164 -13.75 10.38 -7.71
CA LYS A 164 -12.87 9.24 -8.02
C LYS A 164 -13.70 7.99 -8.29
N GLU A 165 -14.68 7.70 -7.43
CA GLU A 165 -15.62 6.60 -7.62
C GLU A 165 -16.42 6.74 -8.94
N SER A 166 -16.88 7.93 -9.26
CA SER A 166 -17.59 8.22 -10.51
C SER A 166 -16.72 7.97 -11.74
N VAL A 167 -15.47 8.43 -11.74
CA VAL A 167 -14.53 8.18 -12.84
C VAL A 167 -14.25 6.68 -12.98
N GLU A 168 -14.04 5.99 -11.88
CA GLU A 168 -13.80 4.55 -11.86
C GLU A 168 -15.00 3.75 -12.40
N ALA A 169 -16.22 4.13 -12.02
CA ALA A 169 -17.45 3.53 -12.53
C ALA A 169 -17.64 3.79 -14.04
N ALA A 170 -17.38 5.01 -14.50
CA ALA A 170 -17.44 5.37 -15.92
C ALA A 170 -16.42 4.58 -16.76
N LEU A 171 -15.17 4.47 -16.27
CA LEU A 171 -14.13 3.66 -16.92
C LEU A 171 -14.53 2.19 -16.97
N THR A 172 -15.04 1.63 -15.86
CA THR A 172 -15.53 0.25 -15.82
C THR A 172 -16.58 0.00 -16.88
N GLN A 173 -17.54 0.92 -17.02
CA GLN A 173 -18.63 0.81 -18.00
C GLN A 173 -18.14 0.91 -19.44
N ILE A 174 -17.26 1.87 -19.76
CA ILE A 174 -16.68 2.05 -21.09
C ILE A 174 -15.85 0.84 -21.49
N LEU A 175 -14.94 0.42 -20.62
CA LEU A 175 -13.94 -0.61 -20.91
C LEU A 175 -14.53 -2.03 -20.88
N SER A 176 -15.72 -2.24 -20.29
CA SER A 176 -16.42 -3.53 -20.29
C SER A 176 -16.71 -4.05 -21.71
N LYS A 177 -16.79 -3.18 -22.70
CA LYS A 177 -16.96 -3.53 -24.11
C LYS A 177 -15.70 -4.10 -24.76
N ARG A 178 -14.59 -4.17 -24.04
CA ARG A 178 -13.28 -4.70 -24.45
C ARG A 178 -12.76 -4.08 -25.75
N ARG A 179 -12.96 -2.79 -25.90
CA ARG A 179 -12.45 -2.00 -27.03
C ARG A 179 -12.36 -0.52 -26.67
N ILE A 180 -11.43 0.17 -27.30
CA ILE A 180 -11.36 1.61 -27.33
C ILE A 180 -11.55 2.05 -28.77
N ILE A 181 -12.55 2.88 -29.02
CA ILE A 181 -12.75 3.50 -30.35
C ILE A 181 -11.81 4.69 -30.41
N THR A 182 -10.89 4.66 -31.34
CA THR A 182 -9.91 5.74 -31.54
C THR A 182 -9.85 6.17 -33.00
N SER A 183 -9.68 7.47 -33.23
CA SER A 183 -9.31 8.04 -34.52
C SER A 183 -7.79 8.21 -34.69
N ILE A 184 -7.03 7.89 -33.66
CA ILE A 184 -5.56 7.97 -33.67
C ILE A 184 -5.02 6.80 -34.49
N PRO A 185 -4.18 7.06 -35.51
CA PRO A 185 -3.57 5.99 -36.29
C PRO A 185 -2.51 5.25 -35.45
N TYR A 186 -2.33 3.95 -35.75
CA TYR A 186 -1.24 3.17 -35.15
C TYR A 186 0.10 3.70 -35.60
N ASP A 187 0.96 4.08 -34.67
CA ASP A 187 2.29 4.61 -34.88
C ASP A 187 3.35 3.48 -34.69
N ALA A 188 3.66 2.79 -35.77
CA ALA A 188 4.59 1.66 -35.75
C ALA A 188 6.01 2.07 -35.36
N ASP A 189 6.47 3.24 -35.80
CA ASP A 189 7.81 3.74 -35.51
C ASP A 189 7.97 4.06 -34.02
N LEU A 190 6.97 4.69 -33.43
CA LEU A 190 6.94 4.97 -31.99
C LEU A 190 6.93 3.67 -31.18
N VAL A 191 6.12 2.70 -31.57
CA VAL A 191 6.05 1.39 -30.90
C VAL A 191 7.39 0.68 -30.96
N ASP A 192 8.05 0.63 -32.12
CA ASP A 192 9.36 0.01 -32.29
C ASP A 192 10.43 0.71 -31.44
N GLN A 193 10.42 2.04 -31.42
CA GLN A 193 11.32 2.81 -30.57
C GLN A 193 11.10 2.47 -29.08
N ARG A 194 9.87 2.44 -28.60
CA ARG A 194 9.56 2.13 -27.20
C ARG A 194 9.89 0.70 -26.83
N ARG A 195 9.67 -0.26 -27.73
CA ARG A 195 10.10 -1.66 -27.56
C ARG A 195 11.59 -1.77 -27.34
N ARG A 196 12.40 -1.10 -28.15
CA ARG A 196 13.87 -1.07 -27.99
C ARG A 196 14.30 -0.47 -26.66
N GLU A 197 13.70 0.64 -26.26
CA GLU A 197 14.04 1.31 -25.01
C GLU A 197 13.68 0.45 -23.79
N VAL A 198 12.49 -0.17 -23.78
CA VAL A 198 12.03 -1.03 -22.68
C VAL A 198 12.85 -2.30 -22.58
N SER A 199 13.19 -2.93 -23.71
CA SER A 199 13.96 -4.20 -23.74
C SER A 199 15.38 -4.09 -23.17
N GLN A 200 15.90 -2.87 -23.03
CA GLN A 200 17.19 -2.62 -22.39
C GLN A 200 17.13 -2.63 -20.86
N ARG A 201 15.93 -2.72 -20.27
CA ARG A 201 15.75 -2.70 -18.82
C ARG A 201 15.84 -4.10 -18.23
N ASP A 202 16.31 -4.15 -16.98
CA ASP A 202 16.32 -5.38 -16.19
C ASP A 202 14.91 -5.78 -15.81
N ILE A 203 14.50 -6.99 -16.20
CA ILE A 203 13.14 -7.51 -15.94
C ILE A 203 12.89 -7.66 -14.43
N ALA A 204 13.87 -8.07 -13.66
CA ALA A 204 13.72 -8.22 -12.21
C ALA A 204 13.39 -6.88 -11.54
N SER A 205 14.06 -5.81 -11.98
CA SER A 205 13.73 -4.44 -11.50
C SER A 205 12.31 -4.03 -11.89
N MET A 206 11.85 -4.36 -13.10
CA MET A 206 10.48 -4.05 -13.53
C MET A 206 9.44 -4.86 -12.74
N VAL A 207 9.70 -6.13 -12.48
CA VAL A 207 8.83 -6.97 -11.61
C VAL A 207 8.73 -6.38 -10.21
N TRP A 208 9.85 -5.93 -9.63
CA TRP A 208 9.82 -5.29 -8.33
C TRP A 208 9.06 -3.95 -8.34
N GLU A 209 9.30 -3.10 -9.33
CA GLU A 209 8.60 -1.81 -9.48
C GLU A 209 7.08 -2.01 -9.63
N ASP A 210 6.65 -2.98 -10.44
CA ASP A 210 5.24 -3.33 -10.62
C ASP A 210 4.62 -3.86 -9.32
N THR A 211 5.35 -4.75 -8.62
CA THR A 211 4.95 -5.28 -7.31
C THR A 211 4.73 -4.15 -6.31
N ALA A 212 5.70 -3.25 -6.15
CA ALA A 212 5.62 -2.13 -5.22
C ALA A 212 4.45 -1.20 -5.54
N ASN A 213 4.27 -0.86 -6.82
CA ASN A 213 3.18 0.00 -7.29
C ASN A 213 1.81 -0.63 -7.04
N SER A 214 1.65 -1.94 -7.27
CA SER A 214 0.39 -2.65 -7.04
C SER A 214 -0.03 -2.62 -5.57
N ILE A 215 0.94 -2.71 -4.65
CA ILE A 215 0.70 -2.68 -3.21
C ILE A 215 0.39 -1.26 -2.73
N ILE A 216 1.14 -0.25 -3.18
CA ILE A 216 0.93 1.16 -2.81
C ILE A 216 -0.47 1.64 -3.23
N HIS A 217 -0.98 1.18 -4.37
CA HIS A 217 -2.28 1.58 -4.89
C HIS A 217 -3.43 0.64 -4.47
N SER A 218 -3.12 -0.49 -3.81
CA SER A 218 -4.16 -1.34 -3.24
C SER A 218 -4.72 -0.72 -1.95
N ASP A 219 -6.02 -0.90 -1.71
CA ASP A 219 -6.61 -0.59 -0.40
C ASP A 219 -6.03 -1.54 0.66
N VAL A 220 -4.86 -1.18 1.19
CA VAL A 220 -4.20 -1.92 2.27
C VAL A 220 -4.87 -1.54 3.60
N THR A 221 -6.19 -1.65 3.65
CA THR A 221 -6.97 -1.42 4.87
C THR A 221 -6.78 -2.62 5.79
N GLY A 222 -6.17 -2.40 6.95
CA GLY A 222 -6.03 -3.41 8.00
C GLY A 222 -4.61 -3.75 8.42
N LEU A 223 -3.57 -3.33 7.70
CA LEU A 223 -2.19 -3.52 8.14
C LEU A 223 -1.89 -2.62 9.34
N ARG A 224 -1.33 -3.21 10.38
CA ARG A 224 -0.93 -2.46 11.57
C ARG A 224 0.38 -1.73 11.31
N PRO A 225 0.46 -0.40 11.55
CA PRO A 225 1.71 0.32 11.39
C PRO A 225 2.75 -0.17 12.40
N VAL A 226 3.95 -0.48 11.92
CA VAL A 226 5.10 -0.88 12.73
C VAL A 226 5.93 0.35 13.03
N SER A 227 6.04 0.71 14.31
CA SER A 227 6.79 1.86 14.78
C SER A 227 7.55 1.52 16.07
N PHE A 228 8.50 2.36 16.48
CA PHE A 228 9.16 2.18 17.77
C PHE A 228 8.16 2.16 18.92
N SER A 229 7.13 2.99 18.87
CA SER A 229 6.07 3.04 19.88
C SER A 229 5.19 1.78 19.85
N SER A 230 4.85 1.26 18.68
CA SER A 230 4.03 0.03 18.58
C SER A 230 4.80 -1.22 19.02
N MET A 231 6.12 -1.28 18.76
CA MET A 231 6.99 -2.38 19.16
C MET A 231 7.39 -2.29 20.63
N GLY A 232 7.80 -1.11 21.11
CA GLY A 232 8.33 -0.90 22.47
C GLY A 232 7.27 -0.66 23.53
N GLY A 233 6.00 -0.46 23.13
CA GLY A 233 4.88 -0.22 24.03
C GLY A 233 4.76 1.23 24.51
N VAL A 234 3.76 1.47 25.35
CA VAL A 234 3.34 2.83 25.78
C VAL A 234 4.46 3.59 26.50
N GLN A 235 5.31 2.91 27.23
CA GLN A 235 6.41 3.51 28.02
C GLN A 235 7.69 3.75 27.21
N SER A 236 7.73 3.40 25.92
CA SER A 236 8.92 3.56 25.08
C SER A 236 9.45 5.00 25.03
N HIS A 237 8.57 6.01 25.15
CA HIS A 237 8.95 7.42 25.19
C HIS A 237 9.73 7.82 26.45
N LEU A 238 9.70 7.01 27.51
CA LEU A 238 10.50 7.23 28.72
C LEU A 238 11.96 6.83 28.54
N LEU A 239 12.23 5.87 27.66
CA LEU A 239 13.56 5.34 27.38
C LEU A 239 14.16 5.81 26.08
N PHE A 240 13.36 6.06 25.05
CA PHE A 240 13.85 6.25 23.69
C PHE A 240 13.41 7.57 23.07
N ARG A 241 14.25 8.08 22.18
CA ARG A 241 14.00 9.21 21.29
C ARG A 241 14.58 8.91 19.91
N ARG A 242 14.11 9.61 18.91
CA ARG A 242 14.75 9.60 17.58
C ARG A 242 15.75 10.75 17.50
N LYS A 243 16.95 10.48 16.97
CA LYS A 243 18.01 11.49 16.74
C LYS A 243 17.53 12.57 15.78
N SER A 244 16.69 12.21 14.81
CA SER A 244 16.06 13.14 13.85
C SER A 244 15.01 14.06 14.48
N GLY A 245 14.61 13.85 15.72
CA GLY A 245 13.51 14.57 16.38
C GLY A 245 12.11 14.12 15.96
N ARG A 246 11.97 13.15 15.06
CA ARG A 246 10.69 12.58 14.65
C ARG A 246 10.02 11.83 15.80
N SER A 247 8.70 11.63 15.69
CA SER A 247 7.94 10.87 16.68
C SER A 247 8.30 9.38 16.66
N LEU A 248 8.32 8.74 17.85
CA LEU A 248 8.41 7.28 17.96
C LEU A 248 7.18 6.55 17.39
N LYS A 249 6.06 7.26 17.19
CA LYS A 249 4.84 6.74 16.57
C LYS A 249 4.90 6.71 15.05
N GLU A 250 5.84 7.46 14.44
CA GLU A 250 6.01 7.46 13.00
C GLU A 250 6.48 6.08 12.54
N PRO A 251 5.70 5.39 11.69
CA PRO A 251 5.99 4.02 11.32
C PRO A 251 7.17 3.94 10.34
N ILE A 252 7.78 2.77 10.29
CA ILE A 252 8.62 2.35 9.18
C ILE A 252 7.77 2.27 7.91
N ASP A 253 8.38 2.38 6.73
CA ASP A 253 7.67 2.19 5.48
C ASP A 253 6.99 0.82 5.48
N PHE A 254 5.67 0.83 5.29
CA PHE A 254 4.81 -0.36 5.40
C PHE A 254 5.17 -1.48 4.43
N LEU A 255 5.79 -1.14 3.27
CA LEU A 255 6.29 -2.14 2.33
C LEU A 255 7.32 -3.09 2.96
N TYR A 256 8.03 -2.64 3.99
CA TYR A 256 9.12 -3.38 4.61
C TYR A 256 8.74 -3.88 6.01
N THR A 257 7.53 -4.41 6.17
CA THR A 257 7.09 -5.16 7.36
C THR A 257 6.89 -6.63 7.01
N LYS A 258 7.03 -7.52 7.99
CA LYS A 258 6.80 -8.96 7.78
C LYS A 258 5.40 -9.25 7.26
N GLU A 259 4.39 -8.60 7.84
CA GLU A 259 3.00 -8.77 7.43
C GLU A 259 2.80 -8.40 5.96
N THR A 260 3.30 -7.23 5.52
CA THR A 260 3.22 -6.81 4.12
C THR A 260 4.02 -7.72 3.19
N TYR A 261 5.20 -8.20 3.61
CA TYR A 261 5.96 -9.18 2.83
C TYR A 261 5.14 -10.43 2.56
N MET A 262 4.59 -11.01 3.62
CA MET A 262 3.85 -12.28 3.55
C MET A 262 2.53 -12.16 2.78
N THR A 263 1.74 -11.12 3.06
CA THR A 263 0.37 -10.99 2.55
C THR A 263 0.26 -10.17 1.27
N GLY A 264 1.26 -9.35 0.97
CA GLY A 264 1.26 -8.43 -0.16
C GLY A 264 2.40 -8.67 -1.16
N VAL A 265 3.65 -8.44 -0.71
CA VAL A 265 4.81 -8.40 -1.62
C VAL A 265 5.05 -9.72 -2.33
N LEU A 266 5.11 -10.82 -1.58
CA LEU A 266 5.39 -12.14 -2.16
C LEU A 266 4.32 -12.57 -3.17
N PRO A 267 3.01 -12.52 -2.86
CA PRO A 267 1.97 -12.81 -3.83
C PRO A 267 2.00 -11.92 -5.07
N ALA A 268 2.14 -10.62 -4.87
CA ALA A 268 2.14 -9.65 -5.96
C ALA A 268 3.36 -9.83 -6.87
N MET A 269 4.53 -10.15 -6.30
CA MET A 269 5.76 -10.40 -7.07
C MET A 269 5.64 -11.63 -7.97
N VAL A 270 5.08 -12.74 -7.45
CA VAL A 270 4.83 -13.93 -8.25
C VAL A 270 3.86 -13.62 -9.39
N LYS A 271 2.75 -12.94 -9.09
CA LYS A 271 1.76 -12.53 -10.08
C LYS A 271 2.37 -11.62 -11.15
N SER A 272 3.16 -10.63 -10.75
CA SER A 272 3.84 -9.70 -11.66
C SER A 272 4.81 -10.45 -12.58
N ALA A 273 5.63 -11.35 -12.04
CA ALA A 273 6.56 -12.16 -12.85
C ALA A 273 5.81 -13.04 -13.85
N GLU A 274 4.75 -13.74 -13.44
CA GLU A 274 3.93 -14.54 -14.36
C GLU A 274 3.33 -13.69 -15.48
N GLN A 275 2.83 -12.51 -15.14
CA GLN A 275 2.25 -11.59 -16.10
C GLN A 275 3.29 -11.12 -17.12
N PHE A 276 4.48 -10.71 -16.68
CA PHE A 276 5.58 -10.34 -17.58
C PHE A 276 5.97 -11.48 -18.51
N PHE A 277 6.14 -12.69 -18.01
CA PHE A 277 6.50 -13.85 -18.85
C PHE A 277 5.42 -14.22 -19.86
N ASN A 278 4.14 -14.10 -19.51
CA ASN A 278 3.02 -14.38 -20.41
C ASN A 278 2.82 -13.29 -21.47
N GLU A 279 3.19 -12.05 -21.17
CA GLU A 279 2.91 -10.88 -21.99
C GLU A 279 4.12 -10.38 -22.80
N ASP A 280 5.33 -10.72 -22.38
CA ASP A 280 6.58 -10.17 -22.92
C ASP A 280 6.68 -10.34 -24.43
N SER A 281 6.29 -11.50 -24.96
CA SER A 281 6.36 -11.80 -26.39
C SER A 281 5.51 -10.88 -27.28
N TRP A 282 4.33 -10.44 -26.83
CA TRP A 282 3.49 -9.57 -27.65
C TRP A 282 3.72 -8.08 -27.37
N VAL A 283 4.09 -7.72 -26.13
CA VAL A 283 4.42 -6.33 -25.79
C VAL A 283 5.74 -5.92 -26.42
N LEU A 284 6.79 -6.71 -26.23
CA LEU A 284 8.13 -6.40 -26.73
C LEU A 284 8.39 -6.93 -28.16
N GLY A 285 7.58 -7.87 -28.66
CA GLY A 285 7.75 -8.44 -29.99
C GLY A 285 9.13 -9.08 -30.15
N ASP A 286 9.84 -8.73 -31.23
CA ASP A 286 11.18 -9.26 -31.54
C ASP A 286 12.25 -8.90 -30.51
N TYR A 287 11.98 -7.94 -29.63
CA TYR A 287 12.88 -7.53 -28.55
C TYR A 287 12.64 -8.29 -27.24
N ALA A 288 11.70 -9.23 -27.19
CA ALA A 288 11.44 -10.04 -26.00
C ALA A 288 12.68 -10.85 -25.62
N SER A 289 13.18 -10.63 -24.42
CA SER A 289 14.36 -11.33 -23.91
C SER A 289 13.95 -12.62 -23.22
N LEU A 290 13.86 -13.71 -23.94
CA LEU A 290 13.55 -15.04 -23.42
C LEU A 290 14.76 -15.75 -22.74
N SER A 291 15.84 -15.01 -22.46
CA SER A 291 17.12 -15.60 -22.00
C SER A 291 17.16 -15.93 -20.50
N GLN A 292 16.23 -15.43 -19.68
CA GLN A 292 16.18 -15.69 -18.24
C GLN A 292 14.96 -16.55 -17.90
N SER A 293 15.13 -17.51 -16.97
CA SER A 293 13.99 -18.26 -16.44
C SER A 293 13.16 -17.39 -15.49
N LYS A 294 11.86 -17.69 -15.38
CA LYS A 294 10.95 -17.01 -14.44
C LYS A 294 11.49 -17.07 -13.00
N GLU A 295 12.06 -18.22 -12.62
CA GLU A 295 12.63 -18.46 -11.29
C GLU A 295 13.81 -17.53 -11.00
N ASN A 296 14.70 -17.32 -11.99
CA ASN A 296 15.81 -16.40 -11.83
C ASN A 296 15.35 -14.96 -11.69
N VAL A 297 14.40 -14.53 -12.51
CA VAL A 297 13.82 -13.18 -12.41
C VAL A 297 13.13 -12.96 -11.06
N LEU A 298 12.39 -13.95 -10.57
CA LEU A 298 11.78 -13.90 -9.24
C LEU A 298 12.83 -13.79 -8.13
N SER A 299 13.88 -14.62 -8.20
CA SER A 299 14.98 -14.59 -7.23
C SER A 299 15.69 -13.23 -7.23
N ASP A 300 15.96 -12.67 -8.40
CA ASP A 300 16.62 -11.37 -8.55
C ASP A 300 15.73 -10.22 -8.06
N ALA A 301 14.42 -10.24 -8.40
CA ALA A 301 13.46 -9.25 -7.90
C ALA A 301 13.31 -9.32 -6.37
N GLN A 302 13.29 -10.52 -5.80
CA GLN A 302 13.28 -10.73 -4.36
C GLN A 302 14.59 -10.22 -3.71
N GLY A 303 15.72 -10.42 -4.37
CA GLY A 303 17.02 -9.87 -3.93
C GLY A 303 17.01 -8.34 -3.86
N ILE A 304 16.41 -7.66 -4.84
CA ILE A 304 16.23 -6.20 -4.82
C ILE A 304 15.37 -5.78 -3.62
N TYR A 305 14.26 -6.47 -3.39
CA TYR A 305 13.39 -6.21 -2.24
C TYR A 305 14.11 -6.39 -0.91
N PHE A 306 14.82 -7.50 -0.71
CA PHE A 306 15.54 -7.79 0.53
C PHE A 306 16.65 -6.77 0.82
N ASN A 307 17.38 -6.33 -0.21
CA ASN A 307 18.38 -5.28 -0.06
C ASN A 307 17.74 -3.97 0.42
N ASN A 308 16.58 -3.60 -0.13
CA ASN A 308 15.82 -2.44 0.32
C ASN A 308 15.29 -2.63 1.75
N TYR A 309 14.79 -3.81 2.09
CA TYR A 309 14.31 -4.16 3.43
C TYR A 309 15.41 -3.94 4.48
N ILE A 310 16.59 -4.52 4.23
CA ILE A 310 17.76 -4.39 5.12
C ILE A 310 18.15 -2.92 5.29
N ARG A 311 18.22 -2.17 4.19
CA ARG A 311 18.57 -0.74 4.21
C ARG A 311 17.56 0.07 5.02
N VAL A 312 16.28 -0.09 4.76
CA VAL A 312 15.21 0.65 5.44
C VAL A 312 15.21 0.36 6.94
N TRP A 313 15.36 -0.90 7.34
CA TRP A 313 15.45 -1.26 8.77
C TRP A 313 16.73 -0.73 9.43
N LYS A 314 17.88 -0.82 8.77
CA LYS A 314 19.13 -0.26 9.32
C LYS A 314 19.05 1.25 9.51
N ASP A 315 18.51 1.96 8.52
CA ASP A 315 18.33 3.42 8.58
C ASP A 315 17.34 3.79 9.69
N TYR A 316 16.23 3.07 9.80
CA TYR A 316 15.22 3.29 10.84
C TYR A 316 15.80 3.07 12.24
N LEU A 317 16.51 1.96 12.46
CA LEU A 317 17.13 1.63 13.74
C LEU A 317 18.27 2.59 14.11
N SER A 318 19.04 3.06 13.14
CA SER A 318 20.16 4.00 13.36
C SER A 318 19.70 5.34 13.91
N ASP A 319 18.44 5.72 13.69
CA ASP A 319 17.83 6.96 14.19
C ASP A 319 17.41 6.87 15.68
N LEU A 320 17.44 5.69 16.28
CA LEU A 320 17.06 5.49 17.67
C LEU A 320 18.17 5.92 18.62
N SER A 321 17.80 6.53 19.74
CA SER A 321 18.71 6.87 20.85
C SER A 321 18.05 6.61 22.19
N LEU A 322 18.87 6.30 23.20
CA LEU A 322 18.44 6.15 24.58
C LEU A 322 18.42 7.52 25.27
N VAL A 323 17.42 7.77 26.07
CA VAL A 323 17.33 8.95 26.93
C VAL A 323 18.36 8.82 28.06
N THR A 324 19.17 9.84 28.26
CA THR A 324 20.12 9.94 29.39
C THR A 324 19.94 11.27 30.09
N SER A 325 20.30 11.36 31.37
CA SER A 325 20.21 12.58 32.17
C SER A 325 21.52 12.91 32.83
N LYS A 326 21.72 14.18 33.19
CA LYS A 326 22.80 14.62 34.07
C LYS A 326 22.50 14.32 35.54
N SER A 327 21.26 13.95 35.87
CA SER A 327 20.84 13.60 37.22
C SER A 327 21.05 12.11 37.50
N ALA A 328 21.86 11.78 38.53
CA ALA A 328 22.03 10.40 38.96
C ALA A 328 20.71 9.72 39.32
N ARG A 329 19.81 10.44 39.99
CA ARG A 329 18.46 9.93 40.34
C ARG A 329 17.63 9.54 39.12
N GLU A 330 17.65 10.36 38.06
CA GLU A 330 16.92 10.06 36.82
C GLU A 330 17.53 8.87 36.08
N ASN A 331 18.88 8.77 36.04
CA ASN A 331 19.55 7.62 35.42
C ASN A 331 19.28 6.32 36.20
N ILE A 332 19.12 6.36 37.52
CA ILE A 332 18.69 5.20 38.34
C ILE A 332 17.28 4.77 37.92
N GLN A 333 16.34 5.71 37.67
CA GLN A 333 15.00 5.38 37.19
C GLN A 333 15.02 4.78 35.76
N ILE A 334 15.89 5.30 34.91
CA ILE A 334 16.10 4.74 33.56
C ILE A 334 16.64 3.31 33.65
N ALA A 335 17.65 3.06 34.50
CA ALA A 335 18.22 1.73 34.74
C ALA A 335 17.14 0.75 35.25
N LYS A 336 16.32 1.20 36.20
CA LYS A 336 15.19 0.41 36.71
C LYS A 336 14.24 -0.02 35.61
N LEU A 337 13.79 0.93 34.78
CA LEU A 337 12.86 0.65 33.71
C LEU A 337 13.47 -0.25 32.62
N LEU A 338 14.77 -0.10 32.33
CA LEU A 338 15.52 -0.97 31.41
C LEU A 338 15.64 -2.40 31.91
N SER A 339 15.73 -2.61 33.24
CA SER A 339 15.94 -3.92 33.87
C SER A 339 14.65 -4.76 33.95
N GLU A 340 13.49 -4.20 33.69
CA GLU A 340 12.22 -4.93 33.74
C GLU A 340 12.15 -5.99 32.64
N LYS A 341 11.65 -7.20 32.95
CA LYS A 341 11.53 -8.31 31.99
C LYS A 341 10.62 -7.99 30.80
N ASN A 342 9.68 -7.07 30.99
CA ASN A 342 8.79 -6.55 29.95
C ASN A 342 9.08 -5.07 29.65
N SER A 343 10.33 -4.65 29.82
CA SER A 343 10.74 -3.28 29.53
C SER A 343 10.49 -2.91 28.07
N PRO A 344 10.38 -1.62 27.76
CA PRO A 344 10.33 -1.14 26.37
C PRO A 344 11.55 -1.61 25.55
N LEU A 345 12.72 -1.81 26.17
CA LEU A 345 13.91 -2.36 25.52
C LEU A 345 13.65 -3.79 25.02
N VAL A 346 13.17 -4.67 25.91
CA VAL A 346 12.88 -6.07 25.57
C VAL A 346 11.77 -6.17 24.53
N SER A 347 10.71 -5.40 24.71
CA SER A 347 9.57 -5.35 23.79
C SER A 347 10.00 -4.89 22.40
N LEU A 348 10.85 -3.87 22.32
CA LEU A 348 11.37 -3.33 21.08
C LEU A 348 12.26 -4.34 20.35
N ILE A 349 13.20 -4.99 21.05
CA ILE A 349 14.08 -6.03 20.49
C ILE A 349 13.23 -7.21 19.96
N LYS A 350 12.21 -7.65 20.70
CA LYS A 350 11.26 -8.67 20.22
C LYS A 350 10.49 -8.22 19.00
N GLY A 351 10.02 -6.98 18.97
CA GLY A 351 9.31 -6.41 17.83
C GLY A 351 10.18 -6.35 16.57
N ILE A 352 11.45 -5.96 16.71
CA ILE A 352 12.43 -5.98 15.60
C ILE A 352 12.66 -7.42 15.13
N SER A 353 12.94 -8.34 16.05
CA SER A 353 13.14 -9.77 15.75
C SER A 353 11.95 -10.34 14.96
N ASN A 354 10.73 -10.08 15.42
CA ASN A 354 9.53 -10.57 14.76
C ASN A 354 9.35 -10.02 13.35
N ASN A 355 9.69 -8.75 13.09
CA ASN A 355 9.54 -8.13 11.79
C ASN A 355 10.71 -8.40 10.83
N THR A 356 11.86 -8.85 11.33
CA THR A 356 13.04 -9.13 10.51
C THR A 356 13.31 -10.62 10.28
N LYS A 357 12.52 -11.50 10.86
CA LYS A 357 12.56 -12.94 10.60
C LYS A 357 11.51 -13.28 9.54
N LEU A 358 11.92 -13.27 8.28
CA LEU A 358 11.07 -13.48 7.13
C LEU A 358 11.00 -14.92 6.63
N SER A 359 11.98 -15.77 7.00
CA SER A 359 11.96 -17.19 6.67
C SER A 359 10.75 -17.88 7.31
N PHE A 360 10.17 -18.80 6.56
CA PHE A 360 9.20 -19.75 7.11
C PHE A 360 10.00 -20.82 7.88
N THR A 361 9.81 -20.89 9.18
CA THR A 361 10.38 -22.00 9.97
C THR A 361 9.69 -23.31 9.61
N ASN A 362 10.44 -24.43 9.61
CA ASN A 362 9.91 -25.78 9.38
C ASN A 362 8.74 -26.17 10.33
N ASP A 363 8.55 -25.46 11.44
CA ASP A 363 7.37 -25.59 12.31
C ASP A 363 6.04 -25.22 11.62
N ILE A 364 6.12 -24.49 10.50
CA ILE A 364 4.97 -24.21 9.66
C ILE A 364 4.65 -25.43 8.78
N ALA A 365 5.63 -26.20 8.35
CA ALA A 365 5.44 -27.39 7.53
C ALA A 365 4.73 -28.53 8.28
N ASP A 366 4.92 -28.67 9.59
CA ASP A 366 4.37 -29.79 10.38
C ASP A 366 3.03 -29.49 11.08
N LYS A 367 2.69 -28.21 11.28
CA LYS A 367 1.42 -27.82 11.97
C LYS A 367 0.52 -26.90 11.14
N THR A 368 0.90 -26.53 9.92
CA THR A 368 0.32 -25.42 9.21
C THR A 368 -0.02 -25.69 7.74
N ASP A 369 -0.12 -26.91 7.32
CA ASP A 369 -0.67 -27.22 5.98
C ASP A 369 -1.98 -26.45 5.72
N ASN A 370 -2.79 -26.28 6.75
CA ASN A 370 -4.05 -25.54 6.65
C ASN A 370 -3.88 -24.00 6.64
N LYS A 371 -2.94 -23.43 7.42
CA LYS A 371 -2.79 -21.95 7.49
C LYS A 371 -2.03 -21.37 6.30
N LEU A 372 -0.98 -22.04 5.83
CA LEU A 372 -0.27 -21.64 4.61
C LEU A 372 -1.17 -21.81 3.39
N THR A 373 -1.88 -22.93 3.32
CA THR A 373 -2.87 -23.23 2.26
C THR A 373 -4.02 -22.24 2.29
N GLU A 374 -4.55 -21.92 3.47
CA GLU A 374 -5.60 -20.91 3.65
C GLU A 374 -5.10 -19.51 3.26
N TRP A 375 -3.87 -19.18 3.63
CA TRP A 375 -3.25 -17.91 3.28
C TRP A 375 -2.98 -17.82 1.76
N LEU A 376 -2.43 -18.88 1.14
CA LEU A 376 -2.20 -18.94 -0.31
C LEU A 376 -3.52 -18.82 -1.09
N ASN A 377 -4.58 -19.43 -0.61
CA ASN A 377 -5.91 -19.30 -1.21
C ASN A 377 -6.50 -17.91 -1.05
N LYS A 378 -6.34 -17.28 0.13
CA LYS A 378 -6.80 -15.91 0.38
C LYS A 378 -6.01 -14.85 -0.41
N SER A 379 -4.73 -15.10 -0.68
CA SER A 379 -3.88 -14.21 -1.46
C SER A 379 -3.98 -14.41 -2.98
N GLY A 380 -4.87 -15.26 -3.45
CA GLY A 380 -5.01 -15.55 -4.89
C GLY A 380 -3.91 -16.44 -5.47
N LEU A 381 -3.03 -16.98 -4.62
CA LEU A 381 -1.93 -17.86 -4.96
C LEU A 381 -2.27 -19.36 -4.82
N GLY A 382 -3.54 -19.69 -4.66
CA GLY A 382 -3.99 -21.09 -4.56
C GLY A 382 -3.51 -21.97 -5.73
N GLY A 383 -3.23 -21.38 -6.89
CA GLY A 383 -2.63 -22.08 -8.03
C GLY A 383 -1.17 -22.54 -7.82
N LEU A 384 -0.47 -22.01 -6.81
CA LEU A 384 0.88 -22.45 -6.42
C LEU A 384 0.87 -23.65 -5.47
N ILE A 385 -0.32 -24.13 -5.09
CA ILE A 385 -0.51 -25.38 -4.40
C ILE A 385 -0.80 -26.44 -5.47
N GLY A 386 0.09 -27.42 -5.57
CA GLY A 386 -0.12 -28.56 -6.46
C GLY A 386 -1.41 -29.32 -6.11
N LYS A 387 -1.95 -30.08 -7.06
CA LYS A 387 -3.14 -30.94 -6.84
C LYS A 387 -2.95 -31.96 -5.72
N ASP A 388 -1.71 -32.18 -5.30
CA ASP A 388 -1.26 -33.03 -4.21
C ASP A 388 -1.20 -32.30 -2.84
N GLY A 389 -1.62 -31.03 -2.78
CA GLY A 389 -1.58 -30.20 -1.57
C GLY A 389 -0.18 -29.71 -1.19
N LYS A 390 0.84 -29.97 -2.03
CA LYS A 390 2.20 -29.50 -1.79
C LYS A 390 2.41 -28.11 -2.42
N VAL A 391 3.12 -27.29 -1.70
CA VAL A 391 3.57 -25.96 -2.17
C VAL A 391 4.51 -26.19 -3.36
N SER A 392 4.36 -25.38 -4.42
CA SER A 392 5.23 -25.48 -5.60
C SER A 392 6.70 -25.29 -5.22
N ASP A 393 7.59 -25.96 -5.96
CA ASP A 393 9.04 -25.83 -5.78
C ASP A 393 9.51 -24.36 -5.89
N ASP A 394 8.83 -23.56 -6.71
CA ASP A 394 9.08 -22.13 -6.86
C ASP A 394 8.85 -21.36 -5.55
N LEU A 395 7.75 -21.62 -4.84
CA LEU A 395 7.47 -20.97 -3.57
C LEU A 395 8.39 -21.52 -2.45
N ASN A 396 8.72 -22.79 -2.48
CA ASN A 396 9.71 -23.38 -1.58
C ASN A 396 11.11 -22.77 -1.78
N ALA A 397 11.50 -22.49 -3.02
CA ALA A 397 12.78 -21.83 -3.32
C ALA A 397 12.81 -20.39 -2.79
N LEU A 398 11.70 -19.65 -2.93
CA LEU A 398 11.57 -18.26 -2.47
C LEU A 398 11.51 -18.12 -0.95
N THR A 399 11.21 -19.19 -0.21
CA THR A 399 11.00 -19.13 1.25
C THR A 399 12.16 -19.68 2.09
N LYS A 400 13.11 -20.38 1.47
CA LYS A 400 14.14 -21.15 2.21
C LYS A 400 15.25 -20.34 2.82
N VAL A 401 15.75 -19.32 2.18
CA VAL A 401 16.88 -18.51 2.67
C VAL A 401 16.67 -17.07 2.25
N ASN A 402 16.76 -16.15 3.21
CA ASN A 402 16.73 -14.75 2.86
C ASN A 402 17.82 -13.98 3.62
N PRO A 403 18.48 -13.02 2.99
CA PRO A 403 19.57 -12.28 3.60
C PRO A 403 19.11 -11.35 4.74
N VAL A 404 17.80 -11.08 4.87
CA VAL A 404 17.25 -10.30 5.98
C VAL A 404 17.40 -11.06 7.29
N ASP A 405 17.05 -12.36 7.29
CA ASP A 405 17.21 -13.21 8.48
C ASP A 405 18.67 -13.27 8.94
N ASP A 406 19.61 -13.38 7.99
CA ASP A 406 21.05 -13.44 8.29
C ASP A 406 21.55 -12.13 8.89
N VAL A 407 21.18 -11.00 8.30
CA VAL A 407 21.62 -9.66 8.75
C VAL A 407 21.08 -9.32 10.13
N PHE A 408 19.88 -9.78 10.48
CA PHE A 408 19.23 -9.52 11.77
C PHE A 408 19.27 -10.72 12.72
N SER A 409 20.11 -11.73 12.45
CA SER A 409 20.21 -12.96 13.24
C SER A 409 20.52 -12.70 14.72
N ASP A 410 21.32 -11.68 15.03
CA ASP A 410 21.63 -11.32 16.41
C ASP A 410 20.37 -10.96 17.22
N TYR A 411 19.38 -10.30 16.60
CA TYR A 411 18.09 -10.04 17.23
C TYR A 411 17.29 -11.33 17.45
N HIS A 412 17.35 -12.25 16.49
CA HIS A 412 16.62 -13.52 16.56
C HIS A 412 17.16 -14.40 17.69
N ILE A 413 18.47 -14.52 17.80
CA ILE A 413 19.15 -15.30 18.85
C ILE A 413 18.78 -14.77 20.24
N LEU A 414 18.70 -13.44 20.42
CA LEU A 414 18.36 -12.84 21.71
C LEU A 414 16.96 -13.16 22.19
N THR A 415 16.03 -13.44 21.29
CA THR A 415 14.58 -13.54 21.59
C THR A 415 14.03 -14.96 21.58
N VAL A 416 14.81 -15.93 21.10
CA VAL A 416 14.40 -17.34 21.04
C VAL A 416 14.72 -18.04 22.36
N SER A 417 13.78 -18.87 22.82
CA SER A 417 13.99 -19.82 23.92
C SER A 417 14.42 -21.16 23.34
N GLU A 418 15.59 -21.66 23.70
CA GLU A 418 16.10 -22.97 23.28
C GLU A 418 16.25 -23.90 24.47
N ASN A 419 15.93 -25.18 24.29
CA ASN A 419 16.14 -26.23 25.31
C ASN A 419 15.57 -25.89 26.70
N ASN A 420 14.38 -25.31 26.79
CA ASN A 420 13.77 -24.82 28.02
C ASN A 420 14.56 -23.71 28.75
N GLN A 421 15.59 -23.13 28.14
CA GLN A 421 16.29 -21.97 28.67
C GLN A 421 15.53 -20.68 28.33
N PRO A 422 15.50 -19.69 29.23
CA PRO A 422 14.91 -18.38 28.93
C PRO A 422 15.70 -17.69 27.80
N PRO A 423 15.04 -16.78 27.03
CA PRO A 423 15.74 -16.04 25.99
C PRO A 423 16.95 -15.29 26.47
N ALA A 424 18.01 -15.24 25.67
CA ALA A 424 19.28 -14.60 26.04
C ALA A 424 19.16 -13.12 26.43
N ILE A 425 18.12 -12.43 25.95
CA ILE A 425 17.79 -11.04 26.34
C ILE A 425 17.58 -10.91 27.86
N ASN A 426 17.16 -11.96 28.55
CA ASN A 426 16.99 -11.95 30.00
C ASN A 426 18.33 -11.76 30.75
N ASN A 427 19.43 -12.28 30.20
CA ASN A 427 20.75 -12.06 30.79
C ASN A 427 21.15 -10.58 30.77
N VAL A 428 20.74 -9.88 29.69
CA VAL A 428 20.96 -8.43 29.57
C VAL A 428 20.15 -7.68 30.62
N THR A 429 18.85 -8.01 30.77
CA THR A 429 18.01 -7.37 31.80
C THR A 429 18.48 -7.66 33.23
N ASP A 430 18.96 -8.87 33.49
CA ASP A 430 19.50 -9.24 34.79
C ASP A 430 20.79 -8.45 35.10
N ALA A 431 21.70 -8.30 34.13
CA ALA A 431 22.90 -7.48 34.29
C ALA A 431 22.59 -5.99 34.49
N ILE A 432 21.54 -5.47 33.80
CA ILE A 432 21.04 -4.10 34.03
C ILE A 432 20.44 -3.96 35.43
N ASN A 433 19.75 -4.98 35.92
CA ASN A 433 19.20 -4.99 37.29
C ASN A 433 20.30 -4.98 38.34
N ASP A 434 21.36 -5.78 38.17
CA ASP A 434 22.53 -5.76 39.08
C ASP A 434 23.15 -4.35 39.11
N LEU A 435 23.33 -3.73 37.94
CA LEU A 435 23.79 -2.35 37.83
C LEU A 435 22.86 -1.37 38.54
N TYR A 436 21.53 -1.50 38.36
CA TYR A 436 20.52 -0.67 39.03
C TYR A 436 20.64 -0.77 40.55
N VAL A 437 20.74 -1.97 41.10
CA VAL A 437 20.90 -2.21 42.57
C VAL A 437 22.15 -1.56 43.07
N TYR A 438 23.27 -1.69 42.33
CA TYR A 438 24.54 -1.03 42.66
C TYR A 438 24.40 0.50 42.67
N LEU A 439 23.79 1.08 41.66
CA LEU A 439 23.57 2.54 41.57
C LEU A 439 22.74 3.09 42.74
N VAL A 440 21.72 2.33 43.17
CA VAL A 440 20.95 2.69 44.38
C VAL A 440 21.85 2.69 45.62
N ALA A 441 22.71 1.67 45.78
CA ALA A 441 23.62 1.58 46.90
C ALA A 441 24.66 2.73 46.88
N VAL A 442 25.21 3.06 45.71
CA VAL A 442 26.10 4.22 45.53
C VAL A 442 25.44 5.52 45.94
N ASN A 443 24.22 5.77 45.45
CA ASN A 443 23.49 6.98 45.79
C ASN A 443 23.26 7.13 47.29
N VAL A 444 22.92 6.03 47.97
CA VAL A 444 22.77 6.01 49.44
C VAL A 444 24.10 6.24 50.15
N ALA A 445 25.20 5.67 49.66
CA ALA A 445 26.52 5.86 50.23
C ALA A 445 26.99 7.33 50.12
N VAL A 446 26.81 7.95 48.95
CA VAL A 446 27.10 9.36 48.72
C VAL A 446 26.27 10.28 49.65
N GLU A 447 24.95 10.02 49.75
CA GLU A 447 24.07 10.80 50.63
C GLU A 447 24.47 10.70 52.13
N LYS A 448 25.04 9.54 52.53
CA LYS A 448 25.45 9.31 53.91
C LYS A 448 26.93 9.61 54.19
N GLY A 449 27.72 9.93 53.16
CA GLY A 449 29.15 10.18 53.26
C GLY A 449 29.95 8.96 53.71
N VAL A 450 29.55 7.75 53.29
CA VAL A 450 30.25 6.49 53.58
C VAL A 450 30.93 5.96 52.32
N ASP A 451 31.89 5.01 52.51
CA ASP A 451 32.62 4.40 51.40
C ASP A 451 31.70 3.73 50.40
N LEU A 452 32.07 3.81 49.12
CA LEU A 452 31.34 3.17 48.05
C LEU A 452 31.39 1.64 48.16
N PRO A 453 30.29 0.93 47.88
CA PRO A 453 30.31 -0.53 47.88
C PRO A 453 31.23 -1.10 46.79
N PRO A 454 31.90 -2.24 47.01
CA PRO A 454 32.66 -2.91 45.98
C PRO A 454 31.74 -3.36 44.84
N ASP A 455 32.25 -3.28 43.61
CA ASP A 455 31.41 -3.51 42.42
C ASP A 455 32.05 -4.40 41.35
N ASP A 456 31.34 -5.44 40.95
CA ASP A 456 31.57 -6.20 39.72
C ASP A 456 30.38 -6.10 38.70
N SER A 457 29.32 -5.40 39.08
CA SER A 457 28.09 -5.30 38.25
C SER A 457 28.33 -4.58 36.93
N LEU A 458 29.20 -3.58 36.91
CA LEU A 458 29.58 -2.87 35.68
C LEU A 458 30.32 -3.79 34.70
N VAL A 459 31.15 -4.72 35.21
CA VAL A 459 31.86 -5.69 34.35
C VAL A 459 30.86 -6.66 33.71
N LYS A 460 29.92 -7.16 34.49
CA LYS A 460 28.84 -8.04 34.02
C LYS A 460 27.96 -7.31 32.99
N TYR A 461 27.57 -6.06 33.29
CA TYR A 461 26.79 -5.21 32.39
C TYR A 461 27.48 -5.07 31.05
N LYS A 462 28.74 -4.66 31.01
CA LYS A 462 29.52 -4.50 29.77
C LYS A 462 29.62 -5.80 28.97
N ALA A 463 29.81 -6.94 29.65
CA ALA A 463 29.88 -8.24 29.01
C ALA A 463 28.57 -8.61 28.28
N GLU A 464 27.42 -8.38 28.92
CA GLU A 464 26.11 -8.67 28.29
C GLU A 464 25.73 -7.65 27.24
N VAL A 465 26.00 -6.36 27.46
CA VAL A 465 25.75 -5.29 26.47
C VAL A 465 26.53 -5.51 25.18
N ASN A 466 27.74 -6.04 25.25
CA ASN A 466 28.55 -6.38 24.08
C ASN A 466 27.93 -7.43 23.16
N ARG A 467 26.97 -8.22 23.66
CA ARG A 467 26.21 -9.20 22.86
C ARG A 467 25.07 -8.58 22.08
N LEU A 468 24.71 -7.34 22.39
CA LEU A 468 23.60 -6.67 21.72
C LEU A 468 24.00 -6.20 20.31
N PRO A 469 23.08 -6.28 19.34
CA PRO A 469 23.28 -5.69 18.02
C PRO A 469 23.22 -4.16 18.07
N PRO A 470 23.85 -3.46 17.09
CA PRO A 470 23.62 -2.03 16.90
C PRO A 470 22.13 -1.75 16.57
N PRO A 471 21.54 -0.63 17.06
CA PRO A 471 22.16 0.47 17.83
C PRO A 471 22.20 0.25 19.33
N PHE A 472 21.62 -0.84 19.85
CA PHE A 472 21.42 -1.06 21.28
C PHE A 472 22.73 -1.17 22.05
N ARG A 473 23.75 -1.85 21.50
CA ARG A 473 25.08 -1.89 22.11
C ARG A 473 25.61 -0.50 22.41
N GLY A 474 25.68 0.36 21.39
CA GLY A 474 26.23 1.71 21.54
C GLY A 474 25.41 2.58 22.48
N MET A 475 24.07 2.45 22.48
CA MET A 475 23.20 3.19 23.39
C MET A 475 23.45 2.82 24.86
N LEU A 476 23.58 1.54 25.16
CA LEU A 476 23.81 1.05 26.54
C LEU A 476 25.25 1.27 26.98
N ASP A 477 26.25 1.19 26.10
CA ASP A 477 27.61 1.59 26.38
C ASP A 477 27.69 3.07 26.77
N ASN A 478 27.08 3.94 26.01
CA ASN A 478 27.00 5.37 26.34
C ASN A 478 26.30 5.61 27.67
N PHE A 479 25.24 4.88 27.97
CA PHE A 479 24.51 4.99 29.22
C PHE A 479 25.42 4.66 30.42
N SER A 480 26.23 3.60 30.35
CA SER A 480 27.20 3.28 31.38
C SER A 480 28.26 4.39 31.58
N GLY A 481 28.71 5.00 30.47
CA GLY A 481 29.63 6.15 30.50
C GLY A 481 29.06 7.37 31.22
N VAL A 482 27.78 7.71 30.93
CA VAL A 482 27.09 8.81 31.62
C VAL A 482 26.89 8.55 33.12
N ILE A 483 26.55 7.33 33.46
CA ILE A 483 26.41 6.94 34.87
C ILE A 483 27.72 7.12 35.65
N LEU A 484 28.84 6.65 35.10
CA LEU A 484 30.15 6.77 35.74
C LEU A 484 30.57 8.22 35.94
N GLN A 485 30.29 9.12 34.97
CA GLN A 485 30.59 10.55 35.09
C GLN A 485 29.74 11.26 36.17
N ASN A 486 28.60 10.72 36.52
CA ASN A 486 27.71 11.31 37.54
C ASN A 486 27.97 10.75 38.95
N THR A 487 28.87 9.80 39.09
CA THR A 487 29.28 9.18 40.37
C THR A 487 30.64 9.71 40.91
N ASP A 488 31.39 10.43 40.05
CA ASP A 488 32.58 11.19 40.43
C ASP A 488 32.17 12.63 40.86
#